data_0e8ffe9e3ee6bb1104491740c59ecf95
#
_entry.id   0e8ffe9e3ee6bb1104491740c59ecf95
#
_cell.length_a   1.000
_cell.length_b   1.000
_cell.length_c   1.000
_cell.angle_alpha   90.00
_cell.angle_beta   90.00
_cell.angle_gamma   90.00
#
_symmetry.space_group_name_H-M   'P 1'
#
loop_
_entity.id
_entity.type
_entity.pdbx_description
1 polymer ?
#
loop_
_entity_poly.entity_id
_entity_poly.type
_entity_poly.pdbx_seq_one_letter_code
_entity_poly.pdbx_strand_id
1 'polypeptide(L)'
;MANLRDIRRRIKSVKSTSQITKAMELVAAAKMKKAQDQALAGRGYADKLNKVLVNLKDNTNEDSHPLLAQREGGKELMFVISTQRGLCGGLNTNLLKKVRATASDGAEYVTVGKKLRQSIAKSGGKIITDWEVEDPVPFNDSKPIAKFLTDQFLSG
;
A
#
# COMPACT_ATOMS: atom_id res chain seq x y z
N MET A 1 6.57 47.07 -7.65
CA MET A 1 6.30 47.17 -6.20
C MET A 1 4.96 46.50 -5.91
N ALA A 2 4.91 45.57 -4.96
CA ALA A 2 3.64 44.94 -4.60
C ALA A 2 2.70 45.96 -3.98
N ASN A 3 1.48 46.08 -4.50
CA ASN A 3 0.48 47.01 -4.02
C ASN A 3 -0.02 46.54 -2.64
N LEU A 4 -0.25 47.42 -1.69
CA LEU A 4 -0.81 47.15 -0.35
C LEU A 4 -2.08 46.25 -0.40
N ARG A 5 -2.87 46.41 -1.45
CA ARG A 5 -4.05 45.63 -1.73
C ARG A 5 -3.74 44.16 -2.01
N ASP A 6 -2.65 43.90 -2.76
CA ASP A 6 -2.20 42.52 -3.08
C ASP A 6 -1.63 41.85 -1.84
N ILE A 7 -0.92 42.55 -0.99
CA ILE A 7 -0.40 42.06 0.28
C ILE A 7 -1.55 41.67 1.20
N ARG A 8 -2.55 42.50 1.36
CA ARG A 8 -3.74 42.20 2.19
C ARG A 8 -4.51 40.96 1.65
N ARG A 9 -4.65 40.86 0.33
CA ARG A 9 -5.28 39.70 -0.32
C ARG A 9 -4.48 38.42 -0.05
N ARG A 10 -3.16 38.50 -0.10
CA ARG A 10 -2.26 37.38 0.18
C ARG A 10 -2.33 36.93 1.64
N ILE A 11 -2.35 37.88 2.59
CA ILE A 11 -2.51 37.58 4.02
C ILE A 11 -3.85 36.88 4.25
N LYS A 12 -4.95 37.36 3.66
CA LYS A 12 -6.27 36.72 3.79
C LYS A 12 -6.25 35.28 3.23
N SER A 13 -5.65 35.08 2.07
CA SER A 13 -5.51 33.76 1.44
C SER A 13 -4.71 32.79 2.31
N VAL A 14 -3.55 33.23 2.82
CA VAL A 14 -2.70 32.40 3.70
C VAL A 14 -3.43 32.05 5.00
N LYS A 15 -4.15 33.00 5.60
CA LYS A 15 -4.94 32.75 6.82
C LYS A 15 -6.05 31.71 6.57
N SER A 16 -6.76 31.81 5.44
CA SER A 16 -7.76 30.82 5.04
C SER A 16 -7.14 29.45 4.82
N THR A 17 -6.00 29.38 4.11
CA THR A 17 -5.27 28.13 3.89
C THR A 17 -4.82 27.49 5.20
N SER A 18 -4.33 28.27 6.15
CA SER A 18 -3.94 27.80 7.49
C SER A 18 -5.13 27.17 8.24
N GLN A 19 -6.32 27.78 8.18
CA GLN A 19 -7.51 27.21 8.81
C GLN A 19 -7.92 25.88 8.14
N ILE A 20 -7.88 25.80 6.81
CA ILE A 20 -8.19 24.59 6.07
C ILE A 20 -7.19 23.48 6.44
N THR A 21 -5.89 23.78 6.49
CA THR A 21 -4.85 22.81 6.84
C THR A 21 -5.04 22.27 8.26
N LYS A 22 -5.39 23.14 9.20
CA LYS A 22 -5.68 22.71 10.58
C LYS A 22 -6.92 21.80 10.67
N ALA A 23 -7.96 22.11 9.91
CA ALA A 23 -9.13 21.23 9.83
C ALA A 23 -8.77 19.87 9.20
N MET A 24 -7.95 19.86 8.14
CA MET A 24 -7.45 18.62 7.53
C MET A 24 -6.61 17.78 8.49
N GLU A 25 -5.80 18.41 9.32
CA GLU A 25 -5.00 17.74 10.36
C GLU A 25 -5.90 16.99 11.34
N LEU A 26 -6.95 17.61 11.84
CA LEU A 26 -7.90 16.98 12.78
C LEU A 26 -8.62 15.78 12.13
N VAL A 27 -9.07 15.94 10.90
CA VAL A 27 -9.73 14.84 10.15
C VAL A 27 -8.74 13.70 9.90
N ALA A 28 -7.50 14.00 9.51
CA ALA A 28 -6.47 13.00 9.28
C ALA A 28 -6.11 12.24 10.56
N ALA A 29 -5.99 12.94 11.70
CA ALA A 29 -5.73 12.34 12.99
C ALA A 29 -6.85 11.36 13.41
N ALA A 30 -8.12 11.75 13.23
CA ALA A 30 -9.25 10.88 13.53
C ALA A 30 -9.28 9.62 12.63
N LYS A 31 -9.01 9.77 11.33
CA LYS A 31 -8.91 8.65 10.39
C LYS A 31 -7.74 7.73 10.73
N MET A 32 -6.58 8.28 11.07
CA MET A 32 -5.40 7.51 11.48
C MET A 32 -5.69 6.68 12.73
N LYS A 33 -6.32 7.27 13.73
CA LYS A 33 -6.73 6.54 14.94
C LYS A 33 -7.64 5.37 14.60
N LYS A 34 -8.68 5.60 13.79
CA LYS A 34 -9.59 4.53 13.37
C LYS A 34 -8.87 3.40 12.63
N ALA A 35 -7.94 3.73 11.73
CA ALA A 35 -7.15 2.75 11.00
C ALA A 35 -6.22 1.96 11.92
N GLN A 36 -5.60 2.62 12.91
CA GLN A 36 -4.78 1.96 13.93
C GLN A 36 -5.60 1.00 14.79
N ASP A 37 -6.77 1.42 15.24
CA ASP A 37 -7.66 0.57 16.05
C ASP A 37 -8.09 -0.69 15.26
N GLN A 38 -8.40 -0.55 13.99
CA GLN A 38 -8.73 -1.68 13.11
C GLN A 38 -7.53 -2.62 12.90
N ALA A 39 -6.34 -2.08 12.69
CA ALA A 39 -5.13 -2.88 12.52
C ALA A 39 -4.78 -3.65 13.81
N LEU A 40 -4.93 -3.02 14.96
CA LEU A 40 -4.68 -3.66 16.26
C LEU A 40 -5.70 -4.75 16.56
N ALA A 41 -6.99 -4.53 16.24
CA ALA A 41 -8.03 -5.55 16.41
C ALA A 41 -7.77 -6.82 15.58
N GLY A 42 -7.21 -6.68 14.37
CA GLY A 42 -6.87 -7.81 13.50
C GLY A 42 -5.57 -8.55 13.89
N ARG A 43 -4.66 -7.89 14.60
CA ARG A 43 -3.33 -8.43 14.88
C ARG A 43 -3.37 -9.75 15.66
N GLY A 44 -4.19 -9.84 16.71
CA GLY A 44 -4.30 -11.06 17.51
C GLY A 44 -4.76 -12.29 16.72
N TYR A 45 -5.63 -12.09 15.74
CA TYR A 45 -6.04 -13.16 14.82
C TYR A 45 -4.89 -13.56 13.88
N ALA A 46 -4.24 -12.58 13.26
CA ALA A 46 -3.12 -12.81 12.35
C ALA A 46 -1.95 -13.53 13.04
N ASP A 47 -1.60 -13.15 14.27
CA ASP A 47 -0.55 -13.78 15.06
C ASP A 47 -0.86 -15.26 15.39
N LYS A 48 -2.12 -15.55 15.75
CA LYS A 48 -2.58 -16.93 16.00
C LYS A 48 -2.56 -17.76 14.72
N LEU A 49 -3.05 -17.20 13.63
CA LEU A 49 -3.04 -17.88 12.33
C LEU A 49 -1.61 -18.19 11.87
N ASN A 50 -0.70 -17.23 12.03
CA ASN A 50 0.71 -17.44 11.70
C ASN A 50 1.34 -18.58 12.52
N LYS A 51 1.05 -18.67 13.81
CA LYS A 51 1.49 -19.78 14.66
C LYS A 51 0.97 -21.12 14.17
N VAL A 52 -0.30 -21.19 13.77
CA VAL A 52 -0.88 -22.42 13.20
C VAL A 52 -0.17 -22.80 11.90
N LEU A 53 0.10 -21.84 11.01
CA LEU A 53 0.82 -22.10 9.76
C LEU A 53 2.26 -22.57 9.99
N VAL A 54 2.98 -21.99 10.96
CA VAL A 54 4.32 -22.43 11.32
C VAL A 54 4.29 -23.89 11.82
N ASN A 55 3.37 -24.21 12.74
CA ASN A 55 3.23 -25.57 13.26
C ASN A 55 2.84 -26.59 12.18
N LEU A 56 2.00 -26.16 11.22
CA LEU A 56 1.62 -27.00 10.09
C LEU A 56 2.83 -27.27 9.17
N LYS A 57 3.64 -26.26 8.89
CA LYS A 57 4.85 -26.40 8.06
C LYS A 57 5.80 -27.46 8.61
N ASP A 58 6.00 -27.48 9.93
CA ASP A 58 6.89 -28.44 10.59
C ASP A 58 6.36 -29.88 10.57
N ASN A 59 5.05 -30.06 10.37
CA ASN A 59 4.36 -31.36 10.40
C ASN A 59 3.77 -31.79 9.06
N THR A 60 4.04 -31.05 7.98
CA THR A 60 3.40 -31.26 6.68
C THR A 60 4.47 -31.29 5.59
N ASN A 61 4.40 -32.26 4.69
CA ASN A 61 5.31 -32.32 3.53
C ASN A 61 4.99 -31.16 2.56
N GLU A 62 6.02 -30.66 1.88
CA GLU A 62 5.89 -29.57 0.89
C GLU A 62 4.91 -29.91 -0.24
N ASP A 63 4.76 -31.20 -0.57
CA ASP A 63 3.84 -31.70 -1.59
C ASP A 63 2.36 -31.71 -1.16
N SER A 64 2.06 -31.44 0.12
CA SER A 64 0.70 -31.54 0.66
C SER A 64 -0.21 -30.40 0.22
N HIS A 65 0.35 -29.27 -0.21
CA HIS A 65 -0.44 -28.15 -0.68
C HIS A 65 0.34 -27.31 -1.72
N PRO A 66 -0.28 -26.94 -2.85
CA PRO A 66 0.39 -26.20 -3.93
C PRO A 66 1.06 -24.88 -3.53
N LEU A 67 0.60 -24.23 -2.46
CA LEU A 67 1.21 -23.01 -1.92
C LEU A 67 2.43 -23.27 -1.02
N LEU A 68 2.70 -24.50 -0.64
CA LEU A 68 3.89 -24.91 0.13
C LEU A 68 5.00 -25.44 -0.78
N ALA A 69 4.68 -25.78 -2.02
CA ALA A 69 5.65 -26.29 -2.98
C ALA A 69 6.76 -25.28 -3.22
N GLN A 70 8.02 -25.75 -3.10
CA GLN A 70 9.18 -24.96 -3.53
C GLN A 70 9.24 -24.96 -5.05
N ARG A 71 9.38 -23.79 -5.63
CA ARG A 71 9.46 -23.59 -7.08
C ARG A 71 10.84 -23.02 -7.42
N GLU A 72 11.53 -23.70 -8.31
CA GLU A 72 12.78 -23.19 -8.87
C GLU A 72 12.47 -22.37 -10.12
N GLY A 73 12.98 -21.17 -10.18
CA GLY A 73 12.72 -20.23 -11.29
C GLY A 73 11.39 -19.51 -11.18
N GLY A 74 11.02 -18.83 -12.22
CA GLY A 74 9.81 -17.99 -12.29
C GLY A 74 10.12 -16.50 -12.30
N LYS A 75 9.10 -15.70 -12.55
CA LYS A 75 9.22 -14.24 -12.54
C LYS A 75 8.90 -13.71 -11.15
N GLU A 76 9.68 -12.74 -10.72
CA GLU A 76 9.35 -12.04 -9.47
C GLU A 76 8.11 -11.17 -9.66
N LEU A 77 7.08 -11.43 -8.84
CA LEU A 77 5.89 -10.60 -8.74
C LEU A 77 5.95 -9.78 -7.45
N MET A 78 6.13 -8.48 -7.59
CA MET A 78 6.20 -7.57 -6.46
C MET A 78 4.84 -6.94 -6.18
N PHE A 79 4.23 -7.32 -5.05
CA PHE A 79 3.00 -6.73 -4.55
C PHE A 79 3.30 -5.50 -3.70
N VAL A 80 2.82 -4.32 -4.15
CA VAL A 80 3.15 -3.03 -3.53
C VAL A 80 1.90 -2.29 -3.10
N ILE A 81 1.82 -1.96 -1.80
CA ILE A 81 0.72 -1.18 -1.23
C ILE A 81 1.20 0.25 -0.98
N SER A 82 0.53 1.23 -1.57
CA SER A 82 0.85 2.64 -1.45
C SER A 82 -0.37 3.49 -1.09
N THR A 83 -0.18 4.79 -0.94
CA THR A 83 -1.30 5.68 -0.65
C THR A 83 -2.08 6.06 -1.92
N GLN A 84 -3.39 6.28 -1.75
CA GLN A 84 -4.24 6.86 -2.80
C GLN A 84 -3.97 8.36 -2.98
N ARG A 85 -3.70 9.07 -1.87
CA ARG A 85 -3.51 10.52 -1.85
C ARG A 85 -2.08 10.87 -1.45
N GLY A 86 -1.68 12.11 -1.71
CA GLY A 86 -0.41 12.68 -1.26
C GLY A 86 -0.50 13.25 0.15
N LEU A 87 0.43 14.16 0.46
CA LEU A 87 0.55 14.83 1.76
C LEU A 87 0.87 13.88 2.92
N CYS A 88 1.60 12.80 2.63
CA CYS A 88 2.06 11.79 3.59
C CYS A 88 3.58 11.86 3.84
N GLY A 89 4.18 13.04 3.69
CA GLY A 89 5.63 13.23 3.84
C GLY A 89 6.43 12.37 2.85
N GLY A 90 7.50 11.76 3.32
CA GLY A 90 8.40 10.92 2.52
C GLY A 90 7.94 9.48 2.31
N LEU A 91 6.75 9.07 2.79
CA LEU A 91 6.32 7.67 2.78
C LEU A 91 6.42 7.02 1.40
N ASN A 92 5.77 7.59 0.39
CA ASN A 92 5.76 7.01 -0.95
C ASN A 92 7.15 7.05 -1.62
N THR A 93 7.94 8.09 -1.36
CA THR A 93 9.31 8.21 -1.88
C THR A 93 10.22 7.15 -1.28
N ASN A 94 10.14 6.92 0.03
CA ASN A 94 10.93 5.90 0.71
C ASN A 94 10.50 4.49 0.29
N LEU A 95 9.20 4.27 0.13
CA LEU A 95 8.67 3.00 -0.38
C LEU A 95 9.16 2.73 -1.80
N LEU A 96 9.13 3.73 -2.70
CA LEU A 96 9.65 3.58 -4.06
C LEU A 96 11.15 3.26 -4.08
N LYS A 97 11.94 3.91 -3.23
CA LYS A 97 13.38 3.60 -3.08
C LYS A 97 13.58 2.14 -2.66
N LYS A 98 12.80 1.68 -1.67
CA LYS A 98 12.87 0.29 -1.22
C LYS A 98 12.46 -0.70 -2.31
N VAL A 99 11.37 -0.45 -3.02
CA VAL A 99 10.91 -1.26 -4.16
C VAL A 99 12.04 -1.41 -5.20
N ARG A 100 12.66 -0.29 -5.60
CA ARG A 100 13.76 -0.31 -6.58
C ARG A 100 15.02 -1.02 -6.09
N ALA A 101 15.30 -0.98 -4.81
CA ALA A 101 16.45 -1.65 -4.21
C ALA A 101 16.25 -3.16 -4.03
N THR A 102 14.99 -3.62 -4.00
CA THR A 102 14.64 -5.03 -3.76
C THR A 102 14.27 -5.75 -5.04
N ALA A 103 13.68 -5.05 -6.02
CA ALA A 103 13.21 -5.65 -7.28
C ALA A 103 14.37 -6.18 -8.11
N SER A 104 14.22 -7.40 -8.61
CA SER A 104 15.12 -7.98 -9.62
C SER A 104 14.86 -7.38 -11.01
N ASP A 105 15.82 -7.57 -11.92
CA ASP A 105 15.66 -7.19 -13.32
C ASP A 105 14.51 -7.97 -13.95
N GLY A 106 13.54 -7.23 -14.52
CA GLY A 106 12.35 -7.83 -15.12
C GLY A 106 11.21 -8.13 -14.15
N ALA A 107 11.30 -7.72 -12.88
CA ALA A 107 10.21 -7.85 -11.91
C ALA A 107 8.89 -7.26 -12.44
N GLU A 108 7.80 -7.97 -12.20
CA GLU A 108 6.44 -7.53 -12.52
C GLU A 108 5.77 -6.97 -11.27
N TYR A 109 4.88 -5.99 -11.45
CA TYR A 109 4.31 -5.26 -10.32
C TYR A 109 2.80 -5.41 -10.26
N VAL A 110 2.33 -5.62 -9.05
CA VAL A 110 0.92 -5.52 -8.68
C VAL A 110 0.79 -4.42 -7.64
N THR A 111 -0.06 -3.43 -7.88
CA THR A 111 -0.13 -2.26 -7.01
C THR A 111 -1.50 -2.07 -6.39
N VAL A 112 -1.52 -1.69 -5.12
CA VAL A 112 -2.68 -1.12 -4.45
C VAL A 112 -2.36 0.33 -4.11
N GLY A 113 -3.18 1.25 -4.59
CA GLY A 113 -2.99 2.68 -4.40
C GLY A 113 -2.30 3.40 -5.56
N LYS A 114 -2.80 4.59 -5.82
CA LYS A 114 -2.49 5.39 -7.02
C LYS A 114 -1.04 5.89 -7.08
N LYS A 115 -0.43 6.19 -5.90
CA LYS A 115 0.83 6.95 -5.89
C LYS A 115 2.03 6.14 -6.41
N LEU A 116 2.20 4.89 -5.96
CA LEU A 116 3.29 4.08 -6.49
C LEU A 116 2.98 3.54 -7.88
N ARG A 117 1.73 3.21 -8.19
CA ARG A 117 1.34 2.89 -9.57
C ARG A 117 1.88 3.92 -10.57
N GLN A 118 1.60 5.20 -10.32
CA GLN A 118 2.07 6.28 -11.18
C GLN A 118 3.60 6.39 -11.23
N SER A 119 4.28 6.16 -10.12
CA SER A 119 5.73 6.25 -10.05
C SER A 119 6.43 5.07 -10.74
N ILE A 120 5.91 3.86 -10.58
CA ILE A 120 6.41 2.64 -11.22
C ILE A 120 6.18 2.73 -12.74
N ALA A 121 4.99 3.11 -13.18
CA ALA A 121 4.69 3.30 -14.60
C ALA A 121 5.62 4.33 -15.27
N LYS A 122 5.88 5.46 -14.60
CA LYS A 122 6.82 6.49 -15.10
C LYS A 122 8.26 6.00 -15.19
N SER A 123 8.67 5.04 -14.38
CA SER A 123 10.00 4.43 -14.44
C SER A 123 10.09 3.22 -15.38
N GLY A 124 9.04 2.93 -16.16
CA GLY A 124 9.04 1.83 -17.12
C GLY A 124 8.79 0.44 -16.50
N GLY A 125 8.40 0.38 -15.22
CA GLY A 125 8.07 -0.89 -14.56
C GLY A 125 6.81 -1.53 -15.15
N LYS A 126 6.82 -2.85 -15.36
CA LYS A 126 5.70 -3.60 -15.91
C LYS A 126 4.64 -3.85 -14.83
N ILE A 127 3.53 -3.11 -14.88
CA ILE A 127 2.39 -3.31 -13.98
C ILE A 127 1.43 -4.28 -14.62
N ILE A 128 1.16 -5.42 -13.95
CA ILE A 128 0.19 -6.43 -14.42
C ILE A 128 -1.23 -5.98 -14.11
N THR A 129 -1.44 -5.54 -12.86
CA THR A 129 -2.74 -5.04 -12.42
C THR A 129 -2.60 -4.05 -11.27
N ASP A 130 -3.65 -3.26 -11.07
CA ASP A 130 -3.73 -2.31 -9.97
C ASP A 130 -5.13 -2.29 -9.35
N TRP A 131 -5.19 -1.99 -8.06
CA TRP A 131 -6.43 -1.78 -7.33
C TRP A 131 -6.44 -0.43 -6.63
N GLU A 132 -7.58 0.21 -6.70
CA GLU A 132 -7.91 1.36 -5.86
C GLU A 132 -8.90 0.88 -4.79
N VAL A 133 -8.55 1.08 -3.53
CA VAL A 133 -9.38 0.68 -2.39
C VAL A 133 -9.94 1.88 -1.67
N GLU A 134 -11.11 1.75 -1.09
CA GLU A 134 -11.76 2.81 -0.31
C GLU A 134 -11.14 2.97 1.08
N ASP A 135 -11.45 4.05 1.76
CA ASP A 135 -11.02 4.36 3.12
C ASP A 135 -12.26 4.54 4.03
N PRO A 136 -12.52 3.62 4.96
CA PRO A 136 -11.73 2.43 5.34
C PRO A 136 -11.83 1.29 4.31
N VAL A 137 -10.78 0.47 4.22
CA VAL A 137 -10.73 -0.69 3.31
C VAL A 137 -11.69 -1.77 3.78
N PRO A 138 -12.74 -2.13 3.00
CA PRO A 138 -13.63 -3.23 3.34
C PRO A 138 -12.90 -4.57 3.21
N PHE A 139 -13.23 -5.53 4.07
CA PHE A 139 -12.65 -6.88 3.97
C PHE A 139 -12.92 -7.54 2.61
N ASN A 140 -14.06 -7.24 2.00
CA ASN A 140 -14.43 -7.79 0.70
C ASN A 140 -13.48 -7.35 -0.43
N ASP A 141 -12.84 -6.18 -0.31
CA ASP A 141 -11.87 -5.70 -1.31
C ASP A 141 -10.55 -6.48 -1.26
N SER A 142 -10.22 -7.10 -0.12
CA SER A 142 -9.01 -7.91 0.02
C SER A 142 -9.13 -9.29 -0.67
N LYS A 143 -10.34 -9.83 -0.79
CA LYS A 143 -10.56 -11.17 -1.37
C LYS A 143 -10.13 -11.30 -2.83
N PRO A 144 -10.56 -10.41 -3.76
CA PRO A 144 -10.12 -10.48 -5.16
C PRO A 144 -8.61 -10.28 -5.31
N ILE A 145 -8.01 -9.42 -4.46
CA ILE A 145 -6.56 -9.20 -4.45
C ILE A 145 -5.84 -10.49 -4.03
N ALA A 146 -6.26 -11.09 -2.92
CA ALA A 146 -5.66 -12.34 -2.42
C ALA A 146 -5.83 -13.48 -3.45
N LYS A 147 -7.02 -13.62 -4.05
CA LYS A 147 -7.27 -14.62 -5.08
C LYS A 147 -6.34 -14.41 -6.28
N PHE A 148 -6.24 -13.20 -6.79
CA PHE A 148 -5.35 -12.89 -7.91
C PHE A 148 -3.89 -13.25 -7.61
N LEU A 149 -3.37 -12.87 -6.45
CA LEU A 149 -1.99 -13.18 -6.05
C LEU A 149 -1.77 -14.70 -5.95
N THR A 150 -2.75 -15.43 -5.40
CA THR A 150 -2.72 -16.88 -5.32
C THR A 150 -2.72 -17.51 -6.71
N ASP A 151 -3.59 -17.06 -7.60
CA ASP A 151 -3.69 -17.57 -8.97
C ASP A 151 -2.39 -17.31 -9.76
N GLN A 152 -1.79 -16.12 -9.59
CA GLN A 152 -0.48 -15.81 -10.18
C GLN A 152 0.63 -16.72 -9.66
N PHE A 153 0.67 -16.96 -8.35
CA PHE A 153 1.65 -17.86 -7.74
C PHE A 153 1.48 -19.31 -8.22
N LEU A 154 0.25 -19.78 -8.39
CA LEU A 154 -0.04 -21.15 -8.83
C LEU A 154 0.23 -21.38 -10.32
N SER A 155 0.11 -20.33 -11.13
CA SER A 155 0.38 -20.40 -12.58
C SER A 155 1.87 -20.38 -12.96
N GLY A 156 2.76 -20.02 -12.07
CA GLY A 156 4.23 -19.98 -12.29
C GLY A 156 4.74 -18.59 -12.51
#